data_607730937549168978440901c90aa94b
#
_entry.id   607730937549168978440901c90aa94b
#
_cell.length_a   1.000
_cell.length_b   1.000
_cell.length_c   1.000
_cell.angle_alpha   90.00
_cell.angle_beta   90.00
_cell.angle_gamma   90.00
#
_symmetry.space_group_name_H-M   'P 1'
#
loop_
_entity.id
_entity.type
_entity.pdbx_description
1 polymer ?
#
loop_
_entity_poly.entity_id
_entity_poly.type
_entity_poly.pdbx_seq_one_letter_code
_entity_poly.pdbx_strand_id
1 'polypeptide(L)'
;MKVLTHWTLAFVTVIIVTLFHYNDNYVVETARLKSFDLLQQSDELVHSSDIGIVTIDEKALEKYGQWPWKRSVLAGIIWELRQADVGIIVLPILFSEYDRLDGDQELLNAIADNGVVIGQNGSFTANKNGVPRGVAKINDPLPFLFEWEGMLGPIPEFGANADGVGVLNTVPEIDGVVRRLPLLMRIGDDIYPSIAIETIRVAVGEPSYQVKSNAGGIDKMRVPGYPIIQTDSNARIWLRWNKTFDTISASEINRFHELAGKTVILGVTADGLTNIIASPKGGQYNYMPSAVSLQNILDGDTISRPYWAFLAELSTTFSVGFLICLLYTSDAADEEDSVDLGGRRI
;
A
#
# COMPACT_ATOMS: atom_id res chain seq x y z
N MET A 1 44.54 -33.88 -0.30
CA MET A 1 44.41 -32.56 -0.99
C MET A 1 43.05 -32.34 -1.63
N LYS A 2 42.40 -33.34 -2.26
CA LYS A 2 41.06 -33.18 -2.91
C LYS A 2 39.92 -32.84 -1.93
N VAL A 3 39.87 -33.47 -0.75
CA VAL A 3 38.81 -33.22 0.25
C VAL A 3 38.85 -31.78 0.79
N LEU A 4 40.07 -31.23 1.00
CA LEU A 4 40.23 -29.82 1.46
C LEU A 4 39.73 -28.82 0.41
N THR A 5 39.87 -29.12 -0.90
CA THR A 5 39.40 -28.27 -1.98
C THR A 5 37.87 -28.21 -2.07
N HIS A 6 37.18 -29.33 -1.79
CA HIS A 6 35.70 -29.36 -1.76
C HIS A 6 35.13 -28.56 -0.58
N TRP A 7 35.70 -28.66 0.61
CA TRP A 7 35.31 -27.90 1.79
C TRP A 7 35.49 -26.39 1.62
N THR A 8 36.61 -25.96 1.07
CA THR A 8 36.87 -24.54 0.82
C THR A 8 35.92 -23.97 -0.25
N LEU A 9 35.65 -24.76 -1.31
CA LEU A 9 34.69 -24.30 -2.35
C LEU A 9 33.27 -24.14 -1.76
N ALA A 10 32.80 -25.11 -0.98
CA ALA A 10 31.50 -25.10 -0.34
C ALA A 10 31.38 -23.90 0.65
N PHE A 11 32.41 -23.69 1.47
CA PHE A 11 32.45 -22.54 2.40
C PHE A 11 32.46 -21.21 1.68
N VAL A 12 33.21 -21.07 0.60
CA VAL A 12 33.24 -19.88 -0.25
C VAL A 12 31.86 -19.62 -0.87
N THR A 13 31.17 -20.67 -1.34
CA THR A 13 29.83 -20.56 -1.89
C THR A 13 28.83 -20.05 -0.84
N VAL A 14 28.87 -20.57 0.39
CA VAL A 14 28.02 -20.10 1.49
C VAL A 14 28.29 -18.63 1.80
N ILE A 15 29.55 -18.21 1.84
CA ILE A 15 29.91 -16.80 2.04
C ILE A 15 29.38 -15.93 0.91
N ILE A 16 29.55 -16.33 -0.35
CA ILE A 16 29.06 -15.58 -1.51
C ILE A 16 27.54 -15.42 -1.44
N VAL A 17 26.78 -16.50 -1.20
CA VAL A 17 25.32 -16.46 -1.08
C VAL A 17 24.90 -15.55 0.08
N THR A 18 25.59 -15.63 1.21
CA THR A 18 25.34 -14.77 2.38
C THR A 18 25.61 -13.29 2.06
N LEU A 19 26.67 -12.98 1.34
CA LEU A 19 26.98 -11.62 0.89
C LEU A 19 25.96 -11.11 -0.14
N PHE A 20 25.49 -11.96 -1.05
CA PHE A 20 24.41 -11.61 -1.98
C PHE A 20 23.10 -11.29 -1.24
N HIS A 21 22.80 -12.06 -0.20
CA HIS A 21 21.62 -11.80 0.62
C HIS A 21 21.75 -10.49 1.44
N TYR A 22 22.96 -10.25 1.99
CA TYR A 22 23.25 -9.05 2.77
C TYR A 22 23.13 -7.74 1.95
N ASN A 23 23.53 -7.77 0.69
CA ASN A 23 23.55 -6.58 -0.16
C ASN A 23 22.20 -6.25 -0.82
N ASP A 24 21.09 -6.92 -0.43
CA ASP A 24 19.75 -6.73 -1.03
C ASP A 24 19.80 -6.62 -2.56
N ASN A 25 20.52 -7.54 -3.20
CA ASN A 25 20.73 -7.53 -4.64
C ASN A 25 19.38 -7.63 -5.38
N TYR A 26 19.27 -6.91 -6.50
CA TYR A 26 18.12 -6.94 -7.43
C TYR A 26 17.52 -8.34 -7.64
N VAL A 27 18.36 -9.37 -7.79
CA VAL A 27 17.92 -10.76 -8.01
C VAL A 27 17.20 -11.31 -6.78
N VAL A 28 17.73 -11.08 -5.58
CA VAL A 28 17.16 -11.55 -4.31
C VAL A 28 15.84 -10.82 -4.04
N GLU A 29 15.79 -9.51 -4.22
CA GLU A 29 14.56 -8.73 -4.06
C GLU A 29 13.49 -9.16 -5.07
N THR A 30 13.86 -9.33 -6.34
CA THR A 30 12.92 -9.83 -7.36
C THR A 30 12.38 -11.22 -7.02
N ALA A 31 13.22 -12.13 -6.55
CA ALA A 31 12.79 -13.46 -6.13
C ALA A 31 11.83 -13.40 -4.93
N ARG A 32 12.12 -12.53 -3.94
CA ARG A 32 11.26 -12.27 -2.78
C ARG A 32 9.89 -11.73 -3.21
N LEU A 33 9.88 -10.72 -4.08
CA LEU A 33 8.64 -10.11 -4.58
C LEU A 33 7.81 -11.12 -5.39
N LYS A 34 8.43 -11.94 -6.24
CA LYS A 34 7.73 -12.99 -7.01
C LYS A 34 7.20 -14.12 -6.11
N SER A 35 7.93 -14.49 -5.07
CA SER A 35 7.44 -15.46 -4.07
C SER A 35 6.22 -14.91 -3.32
N PHE A 36 6.22 -13.63 -2.98
CA PHE A 36 5.08 -12.95 -2.38
C PHE A 36 3.87 -12.97 -3.34
N ASP A 37 4.07 -12.69 -4.63
CA ASP A 37 2.99 -12.74 -5.63
C ASP A 37 2.34 -14.13 -5.71
N LEU A 38 3.16 -15.20 -5.71
CA LEU A 38 2.65 -16.57 -5.76
C LEU A 38 1.78 -16.91 -4.53
N LEU A 39 2.20 -16.46 -3.34
CA LEU A 39 1.41 -16.63 -2.12
C LEU A 39 0.10 -15.84 -2.20
N GLN A 40 0.15 -14.59 -2.66
CA GLN A 40 -1.03 -13.75 -2.84
C GLN A 40 -2.02 -14.32 -3.86
N GLN A 41 -1.53 -14.95 -4.94
CA GLN A 41 -2.39 -15.56 -5.96
C GLN A 41 -3.21 -16.73 -5.42
N SER A 42 -2.68 -17.47 -4.43
CA SER A 42 -3.35 -18.59 -3.79
C SER A 42 -4.33 -18.18 -2.68
N ASP A 43 -4.28 -16.93 -2.21
CA ASP A 43 -5.19 -16.44 -1.17
C ASP A 43 -6.65 -16.41 -1.67
N GLU A 44 -7.55 -16.95 -0.85
CA GLU A 44 -8.98 -16.88 -1.10
C GLU A 44 -9.49 -15.44 -1.06
N LEU A 45 -10.48 -15.13 -1.90
CA LEU A 45 -11.10 -13.82 -1.93
C LEU A 45 -12.01 -13.65 -0.70
N VAL A 46 -11.83 -12.53 0.00
CA VAL A 46 -12.62 -12.15 1.18
C VAL A 46 -13.45 -10.93 0.85
N HIS A 47 -14.77 -11.04 1.05
CA HIS A 47 -15.68 -9.94 0.83
C HIS A 47 -15.63 -8.95 2.00
N SER A 48 -15.53 -7.65 1.68
CA SER A 48 -15.58 -6.58 2.66
C SER A 48 -17.01 -6.22 3.04
N SER A 49 -17.30 -6.14 4.33
CA SER A 49 -18.54 -5.58 4.86
C SER A 49 -18.49 -4.07 5.15
N ASP A 50 -17.29 -3.51 5.26
CA ASP A 50 -17.06 -2.17 5.79
C ASP A 50 -16.89 -1.12 4.70
N ILE A 51 -16.53 -1.55 3.49
CA ILE A 51 -16.26 -0.67 2.36
C ILE A 51 -17.18 -1.02 1.18
N GLY A 52 -17.77 0.02 0.57
CA GLY A 52 -18.49 -0.07 -0.69
C GLY A 52 -17.83 0.82 -1.76
N ILE A 53 -18.01 0.46 -3.01
CA ILE A 53 -17.49 1.23 -4.15
C ILE A 53 -18.66 1.78 -4.94
N VAL A 54 -18.67 3.09 -5.17
CA VAL A 54 -19.57 3.73 -6.14
C VAL A 54 -18.77 4.02 -7.40
N THR A 55 -19.19 3.45 -8.53
CA THR A 55 -18.43 3.51 -9.78
C THR A 55 -18.93 4.60 -10.70
N ILE A 56 -17.97 5.35 -11.26
CA ILE A 56 -18.18 6.18 -12.46
C ILE A 56 -17.89 5.28 -13.65
N ASP A 57 -18.91 4.57 -14.06
CA ASP A 57 -18.91 3.59 -15.16
C ASP A 57 -19.63 4.16 -16.40
N GLU A 58 -19.78 3.37 -17.46
CA GLU A 58 -20.44 3.75 -18.69
C GLU A 58 -21.89 4.17 -18.47
N LYS A 59 -22.63 3.51 -17.58
CA LYS A 59 -24.01 3.86 -17.24
C LYS A 59 -24.10 5.22 -16.56
N ALA A 60 -23.12 5.52 -15.71
CA ALA A 60 -23.03 6.81 -15.06
C ALA A 60 -22.70 7.93 -16.07
N LEU A 61 -21.84 7.64 -17.07
CA LEU A 61 -21.56 8.57 -18.16
C LEU A 61 -22.77 8.79 -19.07
N GLU A 62 -23.57 7.76 -19.35
CA GLU A 62 -24.82 7.91 -20.10
C GLU A 62 -25.80 8.84 -19.38
N LYS A 63 -25.88 8.74 -18.05
CA LYS A 63 -26.82 9.53 -17.25
C LYS A 63 -26.37 10.98 -17.01
N TYR A 64 -25.09 11.17 -16.67
CA TYR A 64 -24.58 12.47 -16.22
C TYR A 64 -23.71 13.19 -17.26
N GLY A 65 -23.41 12.54 -18.38
CA GLY A 65 -22.57 13.08 -19.44
C GLY A 65 -21.09 12.72 -19.29
N GLN A 66 -20.27 13.33 -20.15
CA GLN A 66 -18.84 13.05 -20.25
C GLN A 66 -18.07 13.46 -19.00
N TRP A 67 -17.17 12.61 -18.52
CA TRP A 67 -16.22 12.92 -17.45
C TRP A 67 -15.09 13.84 -17.94
N PRO A 68 -14.53 14.77 -17.14
CA PRO A 68 -14.95 15.08 -15.75
C PRO A 68 -16.26 15.87 -15.68
N TRP A 69 -17.13 15.43 -14.76
CA TRP A 69 -18.43 16.05 -14.56
C TRP A 69 -18.31 17.42 -13.94
N LYS A 70 -19.34 18.27 -14.16
CA LYS A 70 -19.56 19.46 -13.35
C LYS A 70 -19.58 19.08 -11.87
N ARG A 71 -18.91 19.87 -11.02
CA ARG A 71 -18.80 19.58 -9.59
C ARG A 71 -20.14 19.51 -8.87
N SER A 72 -21.16 20.21 -9.35
CA SER A 72 -22.53 20.10 -8.83
C SER A 72 -23.12 18.67 -8.98
N VAL A 73 -22.71 17.90 -9.99
CA VAL A 73 -23.11 16.48 -10.13
C VAL A 73 -22.49 15.63 -9.03
N LEU A 74 -21.20 15.83 -8.73
CA LEU A 74 -20.52 15.16 -7.62
C LEU A 74 -21.15 15.56 -6.28
N ALA A 75 -21.49 16.83 -6.09
CA ALA A 75 -22.22 17.30 -4.92
C ALA A 75 -23.54 16.56 -4.74
N GLY A 76 -24.31 16.40 -5.82
CA GLY A 76 -25.56 15.64 -5.81
C GLY A 76 -25.35 14.18 -5.36
N ILE A 77 -24.34 13.51 -5.90
CA ILE A 77 -24.01 12.13 -5.52
C ILE A 77 -23.63 12.04 -4.03
N ILE A 78 -22.85 13.00 -3.51
CA ILE A 78 -22.49 13.05 -2.09
C ILE A 78 -23.74 13.21 -1.23
N TRP A 79 -24.67 14.10 -1.59
CA TRP A 79 -25.92 14.28 -0.86
C TRP A 79 -26.79 13.01 -0.85
N GLU A 80 -26.91 12.30 -1.98
CA GLU A 80 -27.64 11.03 -2.05
C GLU A 80 -27.00 9.96 -1.17
N LEU A 81 -25.66 9.88 -1.14
CA LEU A 81 -24.95 8.98 -0.23
C LEU A 81 -25.19 9.35 1.24
N ARG A 82 -25.24 10.63 1.59
CA ARG A 82 -25.59 11.07 2.94
C ARG A 82 -27.01 10.71 3.33
N GLN A 83 -27.97 10.88 2.41
CA GLN A 83 -29.36 10.45 2.64
C GLN A 83 -29.48 8.94 2.82
N ALA A 84 -28.59 8.17 2.22
CA ALA A 84 -28.47 6.72 2.38
C ALA A 84 -27.75 6.29 3.66
N ASP A 85 -27.42 7.21 4.58
CA ASP A 85 -26.74 6.96 5.85
C ASP A 85 -25.34 6.29 5.70
N VAL A 86 -24.60 6.68 4.66
CA VAL A 86 -23.22 6.25 4.45
C VAL A 86 -22.30 6.86 5.51
N GLY A 87 -21.35 6.10 6.03
CA GLY A 87 -20.43 6.50 7.10
C GLY A 87 -19.44 7.59 6.63
N ILE A 88 -18.39 7.21 5.91
CA ILE A 88 -17.38 8.12 5.34
C ILE A 88 -17.45 8.04 3.81
N ILE A 89 -17.30 9.18 3.14
CA ILE A 89 -17.22 9.25 1.68
C ILE A 89 -15.79 9.61 1.29
N VAL A 90 -15.17 8.77 0.47
CA VAL A 90 -13.81 8.95 -0.01
C VAL A 90 -13.85 9.27 -1.50
N LEU A 91 -13.33 10.41 -1.87
CA LEU A 91 -13.23 10.88 -3.26
C LEU A 91 -11.75 10.84 -3.68
N PRO A 92 -11.25 9.76 -4.27
CA PRO A 92 -9.88 9.71 -4.76
C PRO A 92 -9.77 10.50 -6.08
N ILE A 93 -10.17 11.75 -6.01
CA ILE A 93 -10.21 12.72 -7.11
C ILE A 93 -9.39 13.93 -6.70
N LEU A 94 -8.63 14.46 -7.66
CA LEU A 94 -7.82 15.63 -7.47
C LEU A 94 -8.62 16.90 -7.90
N PHE A 95 -8.83 17.82 -6.98
CA PHE A 95 -9.53 19.08 -7.20
C PHE A 95 -8.54 20.26 -7.18
N SER A 96 -7.51 20.22 -8.03
CA SER A 96 -6.41 21.19 -8.03
C SER A 96 -6.72 22.51 -8.77
N GLU A 97 -7.80 22.56 -9.51
CA GLU A 97 -8.24 23.73 -10.30
C GLU A 97 -9.71 24.00 -10.04
N TYR A 98 -10.14 25.26 -10.28
CA TYR A 98 -11.55 25.63 -10.22
C TYR A 98 -12.36 24.97 -11.34
N ASP A 99 -13.65 24.71 -11.08
CA ASP A 99 -14.55 24.09 -12.05
C ASP A 99 -14.84 25.07 -13.20
N ARG A 100 -14.58 24.63 -14.41
CA ARG A 100 -14.91 25.39 -15.62
C ARG A 100 -16.42 25.59 -15.84
N LEU A 101 -17.24 24.79 -15.17
CA LEU A 101 -18.68 24.74 -15.29
C LEU A 101 -19.40 25.36 -14.08
N ASP A 102 -18.66 26.07 -13.20
CA ASP A 102 -19.17 26.82 -12.05
C ASP A 102 -19.95 25.97 -11.05
N GLY A 103 -19.34 24.88 -10.55
CA GLY A 103 -19.94 23.96 -9.57
C GLY A 103 -19.19 23.89 -8.25
N ASP A 104 -18.20 24.76 -8.02
CA ASP A 104 -17.33 24.72 -6.84
C ASP A 104 -18.07 24.92 -5.53
N GLN A 105 -18.98 25.86 -5.47
CA GLN A 105 -19.71 26.20 -4.25
C GLN A 105 -20.63 25.06 -3.81
N GLU A 106 -21.31 24.42 -4.76
CA GLU A 106 -22.16 23.26 -4.46
C GLU A 106 -21.35 22.08 -3.93
N LEU A 107 -20.18 21.82 -4.52
CA LEU A 107 -19.30 20.76 -4.03
C LEU A 107 -18.70 21.11 -2.67
N LEU A 108 -18.30 22.38 -2.46
CA LEU A 108 -17.81 22.84 -1.16
C LEU A 108 -18.83 22.59 -0.06
N ASN A 109 -20.08 22.93 -0.31
CA ASN A 109 -21.18 22.70 0.65
C ASN A 109 -21.43 21.21 0.91
N ALA A 110 -21.20 20.36 -0.09
CA ALA A 110 -21.38 18.91 0.06
C ALA A 110 -20.23 18.21 0.80
N ILE A 111 -19.00 18.74 0.72
CA ILE A 111 -17.83 18.15 1.38
C ILE A 111 -17.62 18.67 2.82
N ALA A 112 -18.05 19.87 3.14
CA ALA A 112 -17.81 20.49 4.44
C ALA A 112 -18.63 19.80 5.55
N ASP A 113 -17.95 19.36 6.62
CA ASP A 113 -18.55 18.75 7.82
C ASP A 113 -19.45 17.53 7.53
N ASN A 114 -19.18 16.83 6.44
CA ASN A 114 -19.97 15.68 5.98
C ASN A 114 -19.21 14.36 5.94
N GLY A 115 -18.07 14.24 6.66
CA GLY A 115 -17.25 13.04 6.67
C GLY A 115 -16.67 12.70 5.28
N VAL A 116 -16.22 13.73 4.54
CA VAL A 116 -15.68 13.57 3.19
C VAL A 116 -14.16 13.69 3.20
N VAL A 117 -13.49 12.70 2.60
CA VAL A 117 -12.05 12.68 2.39
C VAL A 117 -11.73 12.82 0.91
N ILE A 118 -10.94 13.84 0.55
CA ILE A 118 -10.56 14.13 -0.84
C ILE A 118 -9.08 13.82 -1.11
N GLY A 119 -8.72 13.80 -2.39
CA GLY A 119 -7.38 13.42 -2.84
C GLY A 119 -6.41 14.58 -3.01
N GLN A 120 -5.10 14.27 -2.84
CA GLN A 120 -3.96 15.07 -3.29
C GLN A 120 -2.90 14.15 -3.87
N ASN A 121 -2.00 14.68 -4.71
CA ASN A 121 -0.97 13.88 -5.37
C ASN A 121 0.44 14.40 -5.09
N GLY A 122 1.35 13.50 -4.69
CA GLY A 122 2.78 13.77 -4.72
C GLY A 122 3.25 14.03 -6.15
N SER A 123 4.17 14.97 -6.31
CA SER A 123 4.68 15.44 -7.59
C SER A 123 6.21 15.42 -7.60
N PHE A 124 6.79 15.16 -8.78
CA PHE A 124 8.22 15.34 -9.04
C PHE A 124 8.59 16.77 -9.44
N THR A 125 7.63 17.70 -9.37
CA THR A 125 7.86 19.14 -9.53
C THR A 125 7.62 19.83 -8.19
N ALA A 126 8.43 20.86 -7.87
CA ALA A 126 8.41 21.58 -6.59
C ALA A 126 7.12 22.44 -6.42
N ASN A 127 5.95 21.83 -6.47
CA ASN A 127 4.66 22.44 -6.17
C ASN A 127 4.29 22.17 -4.71
N LYS A 128 3.91 23.20 -3.93
CA LYS A 128 3.66 23.09 -2.49
C LYS A 128 2.21 23.43 -2.09
N ASN A 129 1.24 23.10 -2.92
CA ASN A 129 -0.17 23.38 -2.62
C ASN A 129 -0.85 22.29 -1.78
N GLY A 130 -0.09 21.32 -1.27
CA GLY A 130 -0.63 20.21 -0.48
C GLY A 130 -1.10 20.63 0.91
N VAL A 131 -1.95 19.79 1.49
CA VAL A 131 -2.46 19.94 2.85
C VAL A 131 -1.74 18.93 3.77
N PRO A 132 -0.71 19.37 4.52
CA PRO A 132 -0.02 18.49 5.47
C PRO A 132 -0.87 18.24 6.71
N ARG A 133 -0.52 17.21 7.46
CA ARG A 133 -1.17 16.89 8.74
C ARG A 133 -0.17 16.86 9.89
N GLY A 134 -0.64 17.28 11.07
CA GLY A 134 0.15 17.24 12.29
C GLY A 134 0.49 15.80 12.70
N VAL A 135 1.72 15.58 13.12
CA VAL A 135 2.20 14.29 13.61
C VAL A 135 2.93 14.49 14.94
N ALA A 136 2.45 13.83 15.99
CA ALA A 136 3.19 13.74 17.26
C ALA A 136 4.32 12.71 17.09
N LYS A 137 5.56 13.18 17.15
CA LYS A 137 6.78 12.42 16.86
C LYS A 137 7.49 12.01 18.16
N ILE A 138 7.88 10.73 18.25
CA ILE A 138 8.88 10.26 19.21
C ILE A 138 10.09 9.86 18.36
N ASN A 139 11.19 10.59 18.54
CA ASN A 139 12.35 10.66 17.62
C ASN A 139 11.96 11.22 16.25
N ASP A 140 12.90 11.25 15.31
CA ASP A 140 12.68 11.82 13.97
C ASP A 140 12.29 10.72 12.95
N PRO A 141 11.05 10.69 12.45
CA PRO A 141 10.62 9.75 11.43
C PRO A 141 10.98 10.16 10.01
N LEU A 142 11.33 11.44 9.78
CA LEU A 142 11.46 12.01 8.42
C LEU A 142 12.47 11.27 7.53
N PRO A 143 13.65 10.84 8.00
CA PRO A 143 14.60 10.13 7.16
C PRO A 143 14.10 8.81 6.58
N PHE A 144 13.04 8.24 7.15
CA PHE A 144 12.49 6.94 6.78
C PHE A 144 11.26 7.05 5.88
N LEU A 145 10.64 8.23 5.80
CA LEU A 145 9.43 8.43 4.99
C LEU A 145 9.79 8.64 3.52
N PHE A 146 8.92 8.15 2.63
CA PHE A 146 9.04 8.42 1.21
C PHE A 146 8.91 9.92 0.95
N GLU A 147 9.87 10.49 0.22
CA GLU A 147 9.95 11.92 -0.07
C GLU A 147 9.49 12.22 -1.50
N TRP A 148 8.56 13.18 -1.63
CA TRP A 148 8.20 13.81 -2.88
C TRP A 148 8.91 15.17 -3.01
N GLU A 149 9.14 15.63 -4.24
CA GLU A 149 9.68 16.98 -4.49
C GLU A 149 8.61 18.06 -4.27
N GLY A 150 7.34 17.73 -4.48
CA GLY A 150 6.20 18.61 -4.32
C GLY A 150 4.90 17.87 -4.06
N MET A 151 3.84 18.65 -3.83
CA MET A 151 2.48 18.14 -3.67
C MET A 151 1.51 18.98 -4.50
N LEU A 152 0.70 18.32 -5.31
CA LEU A 152 -0.44 18.92 -5.99
C LEU A 152 -1.68 18.69 -5.13
N GLY A 153 -2.06 19.72 -4.38
CA GLY A 153 -3.21 19.70 -3.48
C GLY A 153 -4.51 20.17 -4.14
N PRO A 154 -5.63 20.09 -3.41
CA PRO A 154 -6.88 20.68 -3.83
C PRO A 154 -6.81 22.21 -3.81
N ILE A 155 -7.80 22.89 -4.41
CA ILE A 155 -7.98 24.34 -4.24
C ILE A 155 -8.10 24.67 -2.76
N PRO A 156 -7.65 25.87 -2.31
CA PRO A 156 -7.54 26.20 -0.88
C PRO A 156 -8.86 26.03 -0.12
N GLU A 157 -9.98 26.37 -0.72
CA GLU A 157 -11.31 26.27 -0.11
C GLU A 157 -11.69 24.81 0.19
N PHE A 158 -11.37 23.90 -0.71
CA PHE A 158 -11.63 22.47 -0.48
C PHE A 158 -10.67 21.88 0.54
N GLY A 159 -9.38 22.26 0.46
CA GLY A 159 -8.37 21.81 1.41
C GLY A 159 -8.65 22.23 2.86
N ALA A 160 -9.28 23.40 3.03
CA ALA A 160 -9.62 23.95 4.35
C ALA A 160 -10.93 23.37 4.93
N ASN A 161 -11.86 22.92 4.09
CA ASN A 161 -13.20 22.53 4.52
C ASN A 161 -13.46 21.00 4.42
N ALA A 162 -12.65 20.23 3.69
CA ALA A 162 -12.77 18.79 3.70
C ALA A 162 -12.31 18.21 5.06
N ASP A 163 -13.02 17.19 5.57
CA ASP A 163 -12.67 16.51 6.82
C ASP A 163 -11.31 15.82 6.76
N GLY A 164 -10.94 15.38 5.55
CA GLY A 164 -9.65 14.80 5.28
C GLY A 164 -9.09 15.09 3.89
N VAL A 165 -7.77 15.19 3.79
CA VAL A 165 -7.04 15.29 2.51
C VAL A 165 -5.90 14.28 2.52
N GLY A 166 -5.93 13.30 1.62
CA GLY A 166 -4.96 12.21 1.60
C GLY A 166 -4.30 11.99 0.24
N VAL A 167 -3.07 11.49 0.27
CA VAL A 167 -2.28 11.21 -0.93
C VAL A 167 -2.81 9.99 -1.66
N LEU A 168 -2.97 10.11 -2.99
CA LEU A 168 -3.50 9.07 -3.86
C LEU A 168 -2.41 8.20 -4.50
N ASN A 169 -1.18 8.71 -4.57
CA ASN A 169 -0.10 8.03 -5.26
C ASN A 169 0.21 6.68 -4.63
N THR A 170 0.40 5.70 -5.49
CA THR A 170 1.10 4.46 -5.17
C THR A 170 2.58 4.59 -5.55
N VAL A 171 3.44 3.88 -4.82
CA VAL A 171 4.86 3.75 -5.15
C VAL A 171 5.09 2.30 -5.57
N PRO A 172 5.09 2.01 -6.90
CA PRO A 172 5.33 0.66 -7.40
C PRO A 172 6.72 0.16 -7.02
N GLU A 173 6.86 -1.15 -6.91
CA GLU A 173 8.16 -1.79 -6.75
C GLU A 173 8.98 -1.69 -8.05
N ILE A 174 10.22 -2.14 -8.00
CA ILE A 174 11.18 -2.06 -9.11
C ILE A 174 10.69 -2.74 -10.40
N ASP A 175 9.75 -3.68 -10.29
CA ASP A 175 9.12 -4.37 -11.43
C ASP A 175 7.79 -3.74 -11.85
N GLY A 176 7.45 -2.57 -11.33
CA GLY A 176 6.23 -1.84 -11.66
C GLY A 176 4.96 -2.34 -10.96
N VAL A 177 5.05 -3.36 -10.08
CA VAL A 177 3.91 -3.93 -9.39
C VAL A 177 3.69 -3.24 -8.04
N VAL A 178 2.46 -2.89 -7.73
CA VAL A 178 2.07 -2.28 -6.44
C VAL A 178 1.82 -3.37 -5.41
N ARG A 179 2.72 -3.50 -4.43
CA ARG A 179 2.60 -4.46 -3.33
C ARG A 179 2.55 -3.79 -1.97
N ARG A 180 3.16 -2.62 -1.86
CA ARG A 180 3.21 -1.83 -0.62
C ARG A 180 2.63 -0.45 -0.85
N LEU A 181 1.97 0.09 0.18
CA LEU A 181 1.47 1.45 0.17
C LEU A 181 2.10 2.23 1.33
N PRO A 182 2.77 3.38 1.06
CA PRO A 182 3.17 4.29 2.13
C PRO A 182 1.94 4.88 2.81
N LEU A 183 1.87 4.78 4.13
CA LEU A 183 0.80 5.42 4.91
C LEU A 183 1.12 6.88 5.21
N LEU A 184 2.40 7.21 5.35
CA LEU A 184 2.89 8.58 5.51
C LEU A 184 4.01 8.84 4.49
N MET A 185 4.01 10.04 3.94
CA MET A 185 5.01 10.58 3.02
C MET A 185 5.42 11.96 3.47
N ARG A 186 6.51 12.51 2.93
CA ARG A 186 6.99 13.83 3.30
C ARG A 186 7.36 14.70 2.09
N ILE A 187 7.36 16.01 2.32
CA ILE A 187 8.02 17.03 1.50
C ILE A 187 8.75 17.95 2.47
N GLY A 188 10.08 17.89 2.45
CA GLY A 188 10.87 18.54 3.50
C GLY A 188 10.45 18.05 4.88
N ASP A 189 10.01 18.96 5.75
CA ASP A 189 9.61 18.65 7.12
C ASP A 189 8.10 18.36 7.27
N ASP A 190 7.32 18.62 6.24
CA ASP A 190 5.87 18.42 6.23
C ASP A 190 5.52 16.96 5.93
N ILE A 191 4.55 16.42 6.69
CA ILE A 191 4.09 15.03 6.56
C ILE A 191 2.69 15.00 5.95
N TYR A 192 2.52 14.09 4.98
CA TYR A 192 1.30 13.90 4.21
C TYR A 192 0.82 12.46 4.36
N PRO A 193 -0.42 12.24 4.86
CA PRO A 193 -1.00 10.90 4.98
C PRO A 193 -1.48 10.38 3.62
N SER A 194 -1.45 9.05 3.43
CA SER A 194 -2.21 8.43 2.34
C SER A 194 -3.71 8.57 2.59
N ILE A 195 -4.51 8.51 1.53
CA ILE A 195 -5.97 8.65 1.65
C ILE A 195 -6.57 7.55 2.55
N ALA A 196 -6.00 6.36 2.57
CA ALA A 196 -6.48 5.26 3.41
C ALA A 196 -6.35 5.57 4.91
N ILE A 197 -5.17 6.02 5.37
CA ILE A 197 -4.98 6.33 6.78
C ILE A 197 -5.68 7.64 7.19
N GLU A 198 -5.81 8.58 6.24
CA GLU A 198 -6.59 9.80 6.47
C GLU A 198 -8.08 9.49 6.67
N THR A 199 -8.63 8.51 5.95
CA THR A 199 -9.99 8.01 6.16
C THR A 199 -10.17 7.44 7.57
N ILE A 200 -9.21 6.67 8.08
CA ILE A 200 -9.24 6.20 9.49
C ILE A 200 -9.22 7.36 10.46
N ARG A 201 -8.37 8.37 10.23
CA ARG A 201 -8.29 9.55 11.11
C ARG A 201 -9.62 10.29 11.19
N VAL A 202 -10.26 10.49 10.04
CA VAL A 202 -11.59 11.13 9.97
C VAL A 202 -12.66 10.29 10.67
N ALA A 203 -12.65 8.97 10.45
CA ALA A 203 -13.60 8.04 11.07
C ALA A 203 -13.52 8.03 12.61
N VAL A 204 -12.31 8.19 13.16
CA VAL A 204 -12.08 8.25 14.61
C VAL A 204 -12.30 9.66 15.17
N GLY A 205 -12.31 10.69 14.32
CA GLY A 205 -12.49 12.09 14.73
C GLY A 205 -11.23 12.74 15.34
N GLU A 206 -10.05 12.21 15.04
CA GLU A 206 -8.80 12.68 15.63
C GLU A 206 -8.10 13.74 14.74
N PRO A 207 -7.37 14.71 15.36
CA PRO A 207 -6.75 15.78 14.60
C PRO A 207 -5.38 15.41 13.99
N SER A 208 -4.71 14.35 14.48
CA SER A 208 -3.30 14.07 14.19
C SER A 208 -2.94 12.59 14.25
N TYR A 209 -1.71 12.29 13.88
CA TYR A 209 -1.10 10.95 13.96
C TYR A 209 -0.06 10.90 15.07
N GLN A 210 0.27 9.67 15.52
CA GLN A 210 1.39 9.42 16.42
C GLN A 210 2.36 8.45 15.74
N VAL A 211 3.63 8.84 15.67
CA VAL A 211 4.70 8.06 15.04
C VAL A 211 5.88 7.97 16.00
N LYS A 212 6.35 6.75 16.21
CA LYS A 212 7.59 6.47 16.93
C LYS A 212 8.59 5.85 15.97
N SER A 213 9.79 6.41 15.90
CA SER A 213 10.91 5.87 15.15
C SER A 213 12.06 5.46 16.07
N ASN A 214 12.98 4.68 15.55
CA ASN A 214 14.26 4.31 16.16
C ASN A 214 15.37 4.33 15.10
N ALA A 215 16.58 3.91 15.44
CA ALA A 215 17.69 3.90 14.49
C ALA A 215 17.48 3.01 13.25
N GLY A 216 16.55 2.05 13.31
CA GLY A 216 16.23 1.13 12.20
C GLY A 216 15.01 1.54 11.37
N GLY A 217 14.34 2.63 11.71
CA GLY A 217 13.14 3.08 10.98
C GLY A 217 11.93 3.38 11.85
N ILE A 218 10.76 3.30 11.26
CA ILE A 218 9.48 3.45 11.95
C ILE A 218 9.24 2.21 12.82
N ASP A 219 9.04 2.42 14.11
CA ASP A 219 8.77 1.38 15.11
C ASP A 219 7.26 1.18 15.29
N LYS A 220 6.52 2.28 15.45
CA LYS A 220 5.07 2.25 15.68
C LYS A 220 4.38 3.45 15.07
N MET A 221 3.22 3.21 14.51
CA MET A 221 2.35 4.23 13.97
C MET A 221 0.91 3.98 14.39
N ARG A 222 0.17 5.03 14.72
CA ARG A 222 -1.27 4.95 14.99
C ARG A 222 -1.98 6.28 14.77
N VAL A 223 -3.29 6.22 14.59
CA VAL A 223 -4.23 7.31 14.89
C VAL A 223 -4.60 7.17 16.37
N PRO A 224 -4.60 8.24 17.20
CA PRO A 224 -5.09 8.16 18.57
C PRO A 224 -6.51 7.56 18.59
N GLY A 225 -6.86 6.77 19.60
CA GLY A 225 -8.15 6.07 19.62
C GLY A 225 -8.27 4.85 18.71
N TYR A 226 -7.29 4.60 17.82
CA TYR A 226 -7.23 3.44 16.94
C TYR A 226 -6.07 2.51 17.33
N PRO A 227 -6.16 1.19 17.10
CA PRO A 227 -5.06 0.26 17.34
C PRO A 227 -3.77 0.64 16.61
N ILE A 228 -2.63 0.14 17.10
CA ILE A 228 -1.34 0.34 16.45
C ILE A 228 -1.36 -0.36 15.08
N ILE A 229 -1.01 0.39 14.04
CA ILE A 229 -0.90 -0.12 12.68
C ILE A 229 0.54 -0.62 12.49
N GLN A 230 0.67 -1.89 12.14
CA GLN A 230 1.97 -2.49 11.84
C GLN A 230 2.43 -2.06 10.46
N THR A 231 3.61 -1.45 10.38
CA THR A 231 4.23 -1.01 9.13
C THR A 231 5.64 -1.58 9.00
N ASP A 232 6.23 -1.44 7.82
CA ASP A 232 7.67 -1.62 7.67
C ASP A 232 8.44 -0.39 8.21
N SER A 233 9.77 -0.44 8.13
CA SER A 233 10.66 0.65 8.58
C SER A 233 10.42 2.00 7.88
N ASN A 234 9.70 2.01 6.77
CA ASN A 234 9.41 3.19 5.94
C ASN A 234 7.95 3.63 6.01
N ALA A 235 7.21 3.26 7.05
CA ALA A 235 5.78 3.54 7.22
C ALA A 235 4.92 3.00 6.08
N ARG A 236 5.30 1.87 5.46
CA ARG A 236 4.52 1.21 4.41
C ARG A 236 3.84 -0.03 4.95
N ILE A 237 2.69 -0.38 4.41
CA ILE A 237 2.02 -1.66 4.62
C ILE A 237 2.08 -2.51 3.36
N TRP A 238 2.21 -3.81 3.53
CA TRP A 238 2.03 -4.78 2.45
C TRP A 238 0.54 -4.97 2.20
N LEU A 239 0.12 -4.83 0.96
CA LEU A 239 -1.27 -4.99 0.57
C LEU A 239 -1.60 -6.47 0.38
N ARG A 240 -2.64 -6.94 1.08
CA ARG A 240 -3.25 -8.24 0.82
C ARG A 240 -4.37 -8.06 -0.20
N TRP A 241 -4.07 -8.43 -1.45
CA TRP A 241 -4.92 -8.20 -2.61
C TRP A 241 -6.08 -9.24 -2.76
N ASN A 242 -6.56 -9.77 -1.66
CA ASN A 242 -7.63 -10.77 -1.63
C ASN A 242 -9.01 -10.17 -1.29
N LYS A 243 -9.16 -8.85 -1.33
CA LYS A 243 -10.41 -8.17 -0.96
C LYS A 243 -11.31 -7.95 -2.17
N THR A 244 -12.61 -8.17 -1.95
CA THR A 244 -13.69 -7.81 -2.89
C THR A 244 -14.67 -6.87 -2.21
N PHE A 245 -15.34 -6.02 -2.97
CA PHE A 245 -16.19 -4.95 -2.45
C PHE A 245 -17.54 -4.95 -3.15
N ASP A 246 -18.60 -4.56 -2.43
CA ASP A 246 -19.87 -4.22 -3.05
C ASP A 246 -19.68 -3.03 -3.99
N THR A 247 -20.20 -3.15 -5.21
CA THR A 247 -20.02 -2.14 -6.25
C THR A 247 -21.38 -1.72 -6.80
N ILE A 248 -21.66 -0.40 -6.80
CA ILE A 248 -22.88 0.19 -7.31
C ILE A 248 -22.51 1.32 -8.27
N SER A 249 -23.19 1.37 -9.44
CA SER A 249 -23.00 2.50 -10.37
C SER A 249 -23.47 3.82 -9.75
N ALA A 250 -22.75 4.91 -9.98
CA ALA A 250 -23.18 6.25 -9.59
C ALA A 250 -24.54 6.66 -10.23
N SER A 251 -24.97 5.99 -11.29
CA SER A 251 -26.29 6.17 -11.89
C SER A 251 -27.44 5.54 -11.09
N GLU A 252 -27.14 4.54 -10.22
CA GLU A 252 -28.10 3.72 -9.48
C GLU A 252 -28.33 4.25 -8.05
N ILE A 253 -28.60 5.55 -7.90
CA ILE A 253 -28.75 6.23 -6.60
C ILE A 253 -29.79 5.59 -5.68
N ASN A 254 -30.85 4.97 -6.25
CA ASN A 254 -31.85 4.24 -5.50
C ASN A 254 -31.33 3.02 -4.74
N ARG A 255 -30.12 2.54 -5.08
CA ARG A 255 -29.47 1.42 -4.41
C ARG A 255 -28.45 1.86 -3.34
N PHE A 256 -28.17 3.16 -3.19
CA PHE A 256 -27.17 3.62 -2.23
C PHE A 256 -27.47 3.22 -0.78
N HIS A 257 -28.75 2.97 -0.45
CA HIS A 257 -29.14 2.43 0.86
C HIS A 257 -28.49 1.07 1.20
N GLU A 258 -28.04 0.29 0.19
CA GLU A 258 -27.28 -0.96 0.39
C GLU A 258 -25.89 -0.69 0.98
N LEU A 259 -25.42 0.56 0.95
CA LEU A 259 -24.13 1.02 1.45
C LEU A 259 -24.22 1.71 2.82
N ALA A 260 -25.41 1.69 3.47
CA ALA A 260 -25.62 2.32 4.77
C ALA A 260 -24.57 1.85 5.80
N GLY A 261 -24.02 2.79 6.58
CA GLY A 261 -22.99 2.55 7.58
C GLY A 261 -21.59 2.24 7.05
N LYS A 262 -21.42 2.00 5.74
CA LYS A 262 -20.11 1.68 5.15
C LYS A 262 -19.29 2.94 4.85
N THR A 263 -17.98 2.76 4.72
CA THR A 263 -17.13 3.74 4.04
C THR A 263 -17.28 3.55 2.53
N VAL A 264 -17.63 4.59 1.81
CA VAL A 264 -17.84 4.53 0.35
C VAL A 264 -16.69 5.22 -0.38
N ILE A 265 -16.09 4.52 -1.32
CA ILE A 265 -15.04 5.06 -2.19
C ILE A 265 -15.62 5.28 -3.59
N LEU A 266 -15.49 6.48 -4.11
CA LEU A 266 -15.90 6.78 -5.49
C LEU A 266 -14.76 6.41 -6.45
N GLY A 267 -14.99 5.44 -7.34
CA GLY A 267 -13.98 4.92 -8.26
C GLY A 267 -14.36 5.13 -9.72
N VAL A 268 -13.41 5.59 -10.54
CA VAL A 268 -13.62 5.66 -12.00
C VAL A 268 -13.29 4.30 -12.61
N THR A 269 -14.26 3.72 -13.31
CA THR A 269 -14.11 2.41 -13.97
C THR A 269 -14.39 2.44 -15.46
N ALA A 270 -14.96 3.55 -15.98
CA ALA A 270 -15.27 3.69 -17.39
C ALA A 270 -14.02 3.57 -18.27
N ASP A 271 -14.17 2.86 -19.38
CA ASP A 271 -13.10 2.57 -20.32
C ASP A 271 -12.46 3.86 -20.87
N GLY A 272 -11.13 3.90 -20.89
CA GLY A 272 -10.35 5.05 -21.36
C GLY A 272 -10.26 6.23 -20.39
N LEU A 273 -10.94 6.20 -19.23
CA LEU A 273 -10.91 7.26 -18.23
C LEU A 273 -10.08 6.91 -17.00
N THR A 274 -9.79 5.64 -16.80
CA THR A 274 -9.03 5.16 -15.63
C THR A 274 -7.69 4.56 -16.03
N ASN A 275 -6.71 4.70 -15.15
CA ASN A 275 -5.44 4.00 -15.28
C ASN A 275 -5.52 2.65 -14.56
N ILE A 276 -5.04 1.62 -15.24
CA ILE A 276 -4.86 0.29 -14.63
C ILE A 276 -3.45 0.22 -14.04
N ILE A 277 -3.36 -0.22 -12.80
CA ILE A 277 -2.10 -0.49 -12.11
C ILE A 277 -1.84 -2.00 -12.07
N ALA A 278 -0.59 -2.39 -12.05
CA ALA A 278 -0.21 -3.79 -11.87
C ALA A 278 -0.22 -4.16 -10.39
N SER A 279 -0.87 -5.29 -10.05
CA SER A 279 -0.89 -5.89 -8.72
C SER A 279 -0.52 -7.37 -8.78
N PRO A 280 -0.25 -8.06 -7.66
CA PRO A 280 -0.06 -9.51 -7.61
C PRO A 280 -1.22 -10.33 -8.18
N LYS A 281 -2.43 -9.78 -8.17
CA LYS A 281 -3.66 -10.40 -8.73
C LYS A 281 -3.96 -9.94 -10.16
N GLY A 282 -3.01 -9.27 -10.84
CA GLY A 282 -3.19 -8.72 -12.20
C GLY A 282 -3.52 -7.23 -12.21
N GLY A 283 -4.09 -6.76 -13.33
CA GLY A 283 -4.47 -5.35 -13.50
C GLY A 283 -5.61 -4.95 -12.55
N GLN A 284 -5.46 -3.80 -11.89
CA GLN A 284 -6.46 -3.26 -10.95
C GLN A 284 -6.71 -1.78 -11.26
N TYR A 285 -7.91 -1.29 -10.97
CA TYR A 285 -8.21 0.14 -11.05
C TYR A 285 -7.36 0.96 -10.08
N ASN A 286 -7.03 2.18 -10.44
CA ASN A 286 -6.10 3.05 -9.69
C ASN A 286 -6.57 3.41 -8.26
N TYR A 287 -7.84 3.32 -7.95
CA TYR A 287 -8.38 3.53 -6.59
C TYR A 287 -8.27 2.28 -5.69
N MET A 288 -8.09 1.10 -6.27
CA MET A 288 -8.08 -0.17 -5.53
C MET A 288 -7.00 -0.26 -4.45
N PRO A 289 -5.77 0.25 -4.63
CA PRO A 289 -4.77 0.25 -3.54
C PRO A 289 -5.28 0.97 -2.28
N SER A 290 -6.02 2.07 -2.46
CA SER A 290 -6.60 2.81 -1.34
C SER A 290 -7.70 2.01 -0.65
N ALA A 291 -8.59 1.34 -1.41
CA ALA A 291 -9.64 0.48 -0.86
C ALA A 291 -9.06 -0.74 -0.14
N VAL A 292 -8.12 -1.44 -0.77
CA VAL A 292 -7.46 -2.63 -0.19
C VAL A 292 -6.66 -2.26 1.05
N SER A 293 -5.90 -1.16 1.03
CA SER A 293 -5.11 -0.72 2.19
C SER A 293 -6.02 -0.34 3.37
N LEU A 294 -7.11 0.37 3.10
CA LEU A 294 -8.08 0.73 4.13
C LEU A 294 -8.69 -0.53 4.76
N GLN A 295 -9.12 -1.50 3.94
CA GLN A 295 -9.68 -2.75 4.46
C GLN A 295 -8.66 -3.57 5.24
N ASN A 296 -7.40 -3.67 4.77
CA ASN A 296 -6.36 -4.38 5.50
C ASN A 296 -6.09 -3.75 6.88
N ILE A 297 -6.18 -2.41 6.99
CA ILE A 297 -6.04 -1.71 8.28
C ILE A 297 -7.25 -2.00 9.17
N LEU A 298 -8.48 -1.94 8.64
CA LEU A 298 -9.71 -2.22 9.39
C LEU A 298 -9.75 -3.65 9.94
N ASP A 299 -9.31 -4.62 9.15
CA ASP A 299 -9.22 -6.02 9.56
C ASP A 299 -8.06 -6.30 10.53
N GLY A 300 -7.12 -5.35 10.70
CA GLY A 300 -5.84 -5.59 11.38
C GLY A 300 -4.94 -6.60 10.64
N ASP A 301 -5.22 -6.84 9.36
CA ASP A 301 -4.56 -7.82 8.50
C ASP A 301 -3.41 -7.17 7.71
N THR A 302 -2.53 -6.48 8.44
CA THR A 302 -1.35 -5.86 7.85
C THR A 302 -0.16 -6.80 7.94
N ILE A 303 0.36 -7.19 6.78
CA ILE A 303 1.59 -7.97 6.70
C ILE A 303 2.76 -7.06 7.03
N SER A 304 3.55 -7.44 8.01
CA SER A 304 4.77 -6.72 8.39
C SER A 304 5.98 -7.65 8.37
N ARG A 305 7.14 -7.11 8.01
CA ARG A 305 8.43 -7.81 8.15
C ARG A 305 9.10 -7.31 9.43
N PRO A 306 9.12 -8.12 10.51
CA PRO A 306 9.73 -7.69 11.77
C PRO A 306 11.24 -7.45 11.58
N TYR A 307 11.81 -6.55 12.38
CA TYR A 307 13.24 -6.16 12.29
C TYR A 307 14.21 -7.34 12.46
N TRP A 308 13.81 -8.37 13.19
CA TRP A 308 14.63 -9.57 13.38
C TRP A 308 14.60 -10.55 12.19
N ALA A 309 13.67 -10.36 11.22
CA ALA A 309 13.50 -11.25 10.06
C ALA A 309 14.78 -11.32 9.24
N PHE A 310 15.50 -10.23 9.06
CA PHE A 310 16.77 -10.19 8.36
C PHE A 310 17.81 -11.12 9.02
N LEU A 311 17.94 -11.07 10.34
CA LEU A 311 18.89 -11.95 11.07
C LEU A 311 18.44 -13.41 11.00
N ALA A 312 17.16 -13.70 11.05
CA ALA A 312 16.62 -15.05 10.91
C ALA A 312 16.89 -15.62 9.51
N GLU A 313 16.65 -14.84 8.47
CA GLU A 313 16.93 -15.22 7.08
C GLU A 313 18.42 -15.48 6.86
N LEU A 314 19.28 -14.59 7.35
CA LEU A 314 20.74 -14.74 7.27
C LEU A 314 21.21 -16.00 8.00
N SER A 315 20.74 -16.23 9.23
CA SER A 315 21.07 -17.39 10.05
C SER A 315 20.59 -18.70 9.38
N THR A 316 19.41 -18.69 8.80
CA THR A 316 18.85 -19.84 8.07
C THR A 316 19.65 -20.12 6.82
N THR A 317 20.00 -19.11 6.03
CA THR A 317 20.83 -19.24 4.82
C THR A 317 22.18 -19.86 5.16
N PHE A 318 22.84 -19.36 6.21
CA PHE A 318 24.10 -19.87 6.67
C PHE A 318 23.99 -21.33 7.18
N SER A 319 22.99 -21.63 8.01
CA SER A 319 22.79 -22.95 8.61
C SER A 319 22.46 -24.02 7.56
N VAL A 320 21.55 -23.71 6.63
CA VAL A 320 21.19 -24.62 5.53
C VAL A 320 22.40 -24.83 4.60
N GLY A 321 23.09 -23.77 4.23
CA GLY A 321 24.30 -23.88 3.41
C GLY A 321 25.37 -24.73 4.08
N PHE A 322 25.60 -24.56 5.39
CA PHE A 322 26.53 -25.33 6.17
C PHE A 322 26.12 -26.82 6.25
N LEU A 323 24.85 -27.13 6.49
CA LEU A 323 24.31 -28.48 6.50
C LEU A 323 24.48 -29.18 5.14
N ILE A 324 24.19 -28.50 4.04
CA ILE A 324 24.40 -29.03 2.69
C ILE A 324 25.88 -29.36 2.47
N CYS A 325 26.79 -28.48 2.92
CA CYS A 325 28.22 -28.72 2.86
C CYS A 325 28.63 -29.96 3.64
N LEU A 326 28.11 -30.16 4.86
CA LEU A 326 28.38 -31.32 5.68
C LEU A 326 27.87 -32.61 5.04
N LEU A 327 26.66 -32.66 4.54
CA LEU A 327 26.06 -33.81 3.88
C LEU A 327 26.86 -34.22 2.62
N TYR A 328 27.21 -33.23 1.79
CA TYR A 328 27.99 -33.50 0.58
C TYR A 328 29.41 -34.03 0.88
N THR A 329 30.01 -33.54 1.95
CA THR A 329 31.35 -34.04 2.36
C THR A 329 31.32 -35.44 3.00
N SER A 330 30.21 -35.79 3.68
CA SER A 330 29.98 -37.14 4.22
C SER A 330 29.80 -38.16 3.09
N ASP A 331 29.00 -37.83 2.08
CA ASP A 331 28.71 -38.67 0.93
C ASP A 331 30.01 -38.96 0.10
N ALA A 332 30.85 -37.93 -0.08
CA ALA A 332 32.15 -38.05 -0.75
C ALA A 332 33.15 -38.88 0.04
N ALA A 333 33.07 -38.92 1.38
CA ALA A 333 33.92 -39.77 2.22
C ALA A 333 33.50 -41.24 2.14
N ASP A 334 32.21 -41.52 2.10
CA ASP A 334 31.65 -42.87 1.96
C ASP A 334 31.96 -43.48 0.56
N GLU A 335 32.02 -42.67 -0.50
CA GLU A 335 32.45 -43.12 -1.83
C GLU A 335 33.94 -43.46 -1.88
N GLU A 336 34.84 -42.71 -1.22
CA GLU A 336 36.27 -43.02 -1.17
C GLU A 336 36.52 -44.33 -0.40
N ASP A 337 35.82 -44.59 0.71
CA ASP A 337 35.94 -45.83 1.49
C ASP A 337 35.42 -47.05 0.70
N SER A 338 34.43 -46.90 -0.15
CA SER A 338 33.86 -47.98 -0.96
C SER A 338 34.79 -48.42 -2.11
N VAL A 339 35.63 -47.51 -2.62
CA VAL A 339 36.60 -47.80 -3.70
C VAL A 339 37.85 -48.48 -3.18
N ASP A 340 38.25 -48.20 -1.93
CA ASP A 340 39.46 -48.80 -1.33
C ASP A 340 39.25 -50.27 -0.91
N LEU A 341 38.02 -50.70 -0.64
CA LEU A 341 37.68 -52.12 -0.36
C LEU A 341 37.63 -52.99 -1.61
N GLY A 342 37.60 -52.42 -2.82
CA GLY A 342 37.63 -53.13 -4.11
C GLY A 342 39.02 -53.49 -4.63
N GLY A 343 40.10 -52.92 -4.06
CA GLY A 343 41.47 -52.99 -4.57
C GLY A 343 42.33 -54.08 -3.99
N ARG A 344 41.83 -54.94 -3.11
CA ARG A 344 42.62 -56.10 -2.55
C ARG A 344 42.05 -57.44 -3.00
N ARG A 345 42.30 -57.77 -4.25
CA ARG A 345 42.41 -59.19 -4.72
C ARG A 345 43.41 -59.23 -5.88
N ILE A 346 44.63 -59.51 -5.57
CA ILE A 346 45.49 -60.57 -6.15
C ILE A 346 46.81 -60.51 -5.43
#